data_00109673cff31b57a717905d85d4c72c
#
_entry.id   00109673cff31b57a717905d85d4c72c
#
_cell.length_a   1.000
_cell.length_b   1.000
_cell.length_c   1.000
_cell.angle_alpha   90.00
_cell.angle_beta   90.00
_cell.angle_gamma   90.00
#
_symmetry.space_group_name_H-M   'P 1'
#
loop_
_entity.id
_entity.type
_entity.pdbx_description
1 polymer ?
#
loop_
_entity_poly.entity_id
_entity_poly.type
_entity_poly.pdbx_seq_one_letter_code
_entity_poly.pdbx_strand_id
1 'polypeptide(L)'
;MKLLSGLTFILLATTGPFGFAAPPPAGPTYTAAKIAFNHPGPYTQAQLEAAAGMHQGTKFNADDLRAAVQALVDTGFFSSAGAELAPGRYTAITVLFDIEPIDRAQMVRVGFENFVWLSPAEIESALQAKAPLFLDYLPESSPLLDVFDQALTDALANKGVTAKVAHDTIEPTLLHPERTLEFRIAAPQVRVANVKLSGVAQELAPLIQKSVNAAAKAPYSDRTADLILAPLRDAGYIQASLSDVTLDPAIAGDTASVVLSATLSPGDVYRVSGFTFAGTPLLSADSFAASEKLHAGDIASRALLLQTLAPLDAAYRRQGYMDVVVDAAPAIDAAAHQVAYTVTVTPGEQYRLHQVAANNLDPAARADFDRGFLMKAGDLYNPEYVTGFLKNNTALRALDGYSFTYKAYADPNTHTVDLVLTFFRGAGLASPR
;
A
#
# COMPACT_ATOMS: atom_id res chain seq x y z
N MET A 1 -45.63 -38.73 -11.34
CA MET A 1 -44.18 -38.66 -11.59
C MET A 1 -43.98 -37.73 -12.79
N LYS A 2 -43.80 -36.44 -12.56
CA LYS A 2 -43.50 -35.41 -13.60
C LYS A 2 -42.22 -34.71 -13.17
N LEU A 3 -41.22 -34.91 -13.98
CA LEU A 3 -39.92 -34.23 -13.90
C LEU A 3 -40.12 -32.73 -14.13
N LEU A 4 -39.77 -31.88 -13.16
CA LEU A 4 -39.56 -30.47 -13.39
C LEU A 4 -38.09 -30.27 -13.80
N SER A 5 -37.90 -29.91 -15.08
CA SER A 5 -36.64 -29.43 -15.61
C SER A 5 -36.30 -28.10 -14.97
N GLY A 6 -35.19 -28.02 -14.27
CA GLY A 6 -34.60 -26.74 -13.81
C GLY A 6 -34.13 -25.95 -15.04
N LEU A 7 -34.57 -24.70 -15.12
CA LEU A 7 -34.08 -23.74 -16.11
C LEU A 7 -32.84 -23.08 -15.57
N THR A 8 -31.66 -23.57 -15.99
CA THR A 8 -30.39 -22.92 -15.74
C THR A 8 -30.19 -21.84 -16.80
N PHE A 9 -30.19 -20.56 -16.39
CA PHE A 9 -29.78 -19.46 -17.25
C PHE A 9 -28.32 -19.11 -16.94
N ILE A 10 -27.43 -19.51 -17.83
CA ILE A 10 -26.08 -18.99 -17.89
C ILE A 10 -26.09 -17.79 -18.82
N LEU A 11 -25.83 -16.59 -18.31
CA LEU A 11 -25.71 -15.37 -19.12
C LEU A 11 -24.22 -15.00 -19.24
N LEU A 12 -23.65 -15.25 -20.41
CA LEU A 12 -22.37 -14.68 -20.84
C LEU A 12 -22.64 -13.31 -21.49
N ALA A 13 -21.97 -12.27 -21.02
CA ALA A 13 -22.01 -10.95 -21.63
C ALA A 13 -21.15 -10.91 -22.90
N THR A 14 -21.79 -10.73 -24.06
CA THR A 14 -21.09 -10.41 -25.32
C THR A 14 -21.50 -9.00 -25.77
N THR A 15 -20.49 -8.16 -26.06
CA THR A 15 -20.66 -6.81 -26.60
C THR A 15 -20.92 -6.84 -28.09
N GLY A 16 -22.03 -6.26 -28.56
CA GLY A 16 -22.37 -6.02 -29.98
C GLY A 16 -23.21 -4.74 -30.18
N PRO A 17 -23.17 -4.06 -31.35
CA PRO A 17 -23.56 -2.68 -31.51
C PRO A 17 -25.09 -2.46 -31.73
N PHE A 18 -25.48 -1.26 -31.38
CA PHE A 18 -26.83 -0.65 -31.22
C PHE A 18 -27.84 -0.82 -32.33
N GLY A 19 -29.06 -1.21 -31.94
CA GLY A 19 -30.31 -0.93 -32.64
C GLY A 19 -31.36 -0.48 -31.61
N PHE A 20 -31.99 0.69 -31.79
CA PHE A 20 -33.08 1.17 -30.95
C PHE A 20 -34.31 0.30 -31.17
N ALA A 21 -34.53 -0.68 -30.31
CA ALA A 21 -35.81 -1.38 -30.18
C ALA A 21 -36.55 -0.84 -28.94
N ALA A 22 -37.85 -0.73 -28.97
CA ALA A 22 -38.69 -0.39 -27.83
C ALA A 22 -38.36 -1.31 -26.64
N PRO A 23 -38.37 -0.80 -25.39
CA PRO A 23 -38.08 -1.63 -24.24
C PRO A 23 -39.02 -2.83 -24.21
N PRO A 24 -38.47 -4.06 -24.00
CA PRO A 24 -39.33 -5.24 -23.88
C PRO A 24 -40.27 -5.07 -22.68
N PRO A 25 -41.49 -5.68 -22.70
CA PRO A 25 -42.40 -5.60 -21.57
C PRO A 25 -41.72 -6.13 -20.32
N ALA A 26 -41.88 -5.40 -19.20
CA ALA A 26 -41.29 -5.75 -17.92
C ALA A 26 -41.62 -7.23 -17.59
N GLY A 27 -40.59 -8.03 -17.39
CA GLY A 27 -40.71 -9.45 -17.05
C GLY A 27 -41.42 -9.66 -15.70
N PRO A 28 -41.73 -10.92 -15.33
CA PRO A 28 -42.39 -11.21 -14.06
C PRO A 28 -41.59 -10.67 -12.88
N THR A 29 -42.30 -10.06 -11.93
CA THR A 29 -41.72 -9.55 -10.68
C THR A 29 -41.78 -10.63 -9.60
N TYR A 30 -40.66 -10.85 -8.92
CA TYR A 30 -40.52 -11.81 -7.83
C TYR A 30 -40.25 -11.08 -6.51
N THR A 31 -40.34 -11.82 -5.37
CA THR A 31 -39.95 -11.33 -4.08
C THR A 31 -38.84 -12.22 -3.53
N ALA A 32 -37.73 -11.64 -3.14
CA ALA A 32 -36.59 -12.34 -2.50
C ALA A 32 -36.98 -12.80 -1.09
N ALA A 33 -37.47 -14.03 -0.96
CA ALA A 33 -37.86 -14.59 0.32
C ALA A 33 -36.64 -14.90 1.19
N LYS A 34 -35.51 -15.25 0.55
CA LYS A 34 -34.23 -15.49 1.15
C LYS A 34 -33.14 -15.08 0.15
N ILE A 35 -32.07 -14.51 0.68
CA ILE A 35 -30.83 -14.28 -0.07
C ILE A 35 -29.74 -15.08 0.62
N ALA A 36 -28.91 -15.76 -0.17
CA ALA A 36 -27.75 -16.51 0.31
C ALA A 36 -26.59 -16.30 -0.65
N PHE A 37 -25.39 -16.44 -0.13
CA PHE A 37 -24.15 -16.31 -0.90
C PHE A 37 -23.32 -17.59 -0.70
N ASN A 38 -22.88 -18.20 -1.81
CA ASN A 38 -21.85 -19.23 -1.79
C ASN A 38 -20.48 -18.54 -1.77
N HIS A 39 -19.54 -19.14 -1.06
CA HIS A 39 -18.15 -18.65 -0.94
C HIS A 39 -18.06 -17.17 -0.47
N PRO A 40 -18.72 -16.80 0.65
CA PRO A 40 -18.82 -15.40 1.07
C PRO A 40 -17.47 -14.76 1.44
N GLY A 41 -16.38 -15.55 1.52
CA GLY A 41 -15.06 -15.07 1.97
C GLY A 41 -15.11 -14.49 3.39
N PRO A 42 -14.43 -13.37 3.65
CA PRO A 42 -14.43 -12.72 4.95
C PRO A 42 -15.67 -11.84 5.20
N TYR A 43 -16.60 -11.73 4.25
CA TYR A 43 -17.69 -10.77 4.27
C TYR A 43 -18.92 -11.31 4.99
N THR A 44 -19.58 -10.44 5.74
CA THR A 44 -20.86 -10.76 6.39
C THR A 44 -22.02 -10.73 5.40
N GLN A 45 -23.09 -11.44 5.72
CA GLN A 45 -24.33 -11.43 4.93
C GLN A 45 -24.84 -10.00 4.66
N ALA A 46 -24.81 -9.13 5.67
CA ALA A 46 -25.26 -7.75 5.56
C ALA A 46 -24.40 -6.91 4.60
N GLN A 47 -23.07 -7.10 4.62
CA GLN A 47 -22.16 -6.44 3.69
C GLN A 47 -22.39 -6.88 2.26
N LEU A 48 -22.59 -8.18 2.03
CA LEU A 48 -22.86 -8.73 0.70
C LEU A 48 -24.22 -8.27 0.17
N GLU A 49 -25.26 -8.25 1.01
CA GLU A 49 -26.57 -7.71 0.64
C GLU A 49 -26.51 -6.22 0.29
N ALA A 50 -25.74 -5.45 1.06
CA ALA A 50 -25.53 -4.02 0.79
C ALA A 50 -24.78 -3.81 -0.53
N ALA A 51 -23.73 -4.61 -0.82
CA ALA A 51 -22.97 -4.56 -2.06
C ALA A 51 -23.80 -4.97 -3.28
N ALA A 52 -24.64 -6.00 -3.15
CA ALA A 52 -25.55 -6.43 -4.20
C ALA A 52 -26.73 -5.47 -4.41
N GLY A 53 -26.98 -4.52 -3.48
CA GLY A 53 -28.16 -3.66 -3.48
C GLY A 53 -29.48 -4.45 -3.33
N MET A 54 -29.41 -5.66 -2.76
CA MET A 54 -30.55 -6.57 -2.64
C MET A 54 -30.59 -7.22 -1.26
N HIS A 55 -31.75 -7.20 -0.63
CA HIS A 55 -31.99 -7.77 0.71
C HIS A 55 -33.27 -8.60 0.75
N GLN A 56 -33.46 -9.36 1.81
CA GLN A 56 -34.70 -10.12 2.00
C GLN A 56 -35.92 -9.20 1.92
N GLY A 57 -36.96 -9.60 1.15
CA GLY A 57 -38.17 -8.83 0.92
C GLY A 57 -38.09 -7.92 -0.33
N THR A 58 -36.93 -7.74 -0.95
CA THR A 58 -36.77 -6.96 -2.16
C THR A 58 -37.63 -7.55 -3.30
N LYS A 59 -38.40 -6.69 -3.95
CA LYS A 59 -39.09 -7.04 -5.20
C LYS A 59 -38.12 -6.82 -6.37
N PHE A 60 -38.02 -7.80 -7.26
CA PHE A 60 -37.04 -7.77 -8.34
C PHE A 60 -37.56 -8.48 -9.59
N ASN A 61 -37.04 -8.13 -10.73
CA ASN A 61 -37.19 -8.82 -12.01
C ASN A 61 -35.80 -9.32 -12.48
N ALA A 62 -35.70 -9.86 -13.68
CA ALA A 62 -34.46 -10.38 -14.23
C ALA A 62 -33.40 -9.29 -14.47
N ASP A 63 -33.80 -8.04 -14.73
CA ASP A 63 -32.87 -6.93 -14.93
C ASP A 63 -32.29 -6.46 -13.59
N ASP A 64 -33.11 -6.39 -12.55
CA ASP A 64 -32.67 -6.07 -11.18
C ASP A 64 -31.69 -7.11 -10.66
N LEU A 65 -31.94 -8.40 -10.96
CA LEU A 65 -30.99 -9.46 -10.56
C LEU A 65 -29.66 -9.35 -11.31
N ARG A 66 -29.69 -9.02 -12.62
CA ARG A 66 -28.45 -8.77 -13.37
C ARG A 66 -27.71 -7.55 -12.83
N ALA A 67 -28.42 -6.49 -12.48
CA ALA A 67 -27.82 -5.30 -11.86
C ALA A 67 -27.16 -5.63 -10.51
N ALA A 68 -27.80 -6.47 -9.69
CA ALA A 68 -27.23 -6.92 -8.41
C ALA A 68 -25.95 -7.76 -8.60
N VAL A 69 -25.92 -8.68 -9.57
CA VAL A 69 -24.71 -9.44 -9.93
C VAL A 69 -23.62 -8.51 -10.44
N GLN A 70 -23.97 -7.57 -11.33
CA GLN A 70 -23.01 -6.60 -11.84
C GLN A 70 -22.45 -5.69 -10.74
N ALA A 71 -23.31 -5.25 -9.81
CA ALA A 71 -22.88 -4.44 -8.66
C ALA A 71 -21.84 -5.17 -7.81
N LEU A 72 -21.97 -6.49 -7.59
CA LEU A 72 -20.95 -7.28 -6.91
C LEU A 72 -19.64 -7.30 -7.69
N VAL A 73 -19.66 -7.52 -9.00
CA VAL A 73 -18.47 -7.50 -9.85
C VAL A 73 -17.80 -6.12 -9.85
N ASP A 74 -18.60 -5.06 -9.97
CA ASP A 74 -18.13 -3.68 -10.02
C ASP A 74 -17.44 -3.23 -8.70
N THR A 75 -17.70 -3.94 -7.60
CA THR A 75 -16.94 -3.68 -6.35
C THR A 75 -15.45 -3.96 -6.51
N GLY A 76 -15.06 -4.83 -7.45
CA GLY A 76 -13.67 -5.26 -7.64
C GLY A 76 -13.17 -6.26 -6.59
N PHE A 77 -14.02 -6.76 -5.68
CA PHE A 77 -13.64 -7.76 -4.67
C PHE A 77 -13.90 -9.21 -5.10
N PHE A 78 -14.54 -9.41 -6.24
CA PHE A 78 -14.85 -10.73 -6.77
C PHE A 78 -14.30 -10.88 -8.18
N SER A 79 -13.66 -12.02 -8.45
CA SER A 79 -13.21 -12.42 -9.78
C SER A 79 -14.38 -12.83 -10.68
N SER A 80 -15.44 -13.36 -10.07
CA SER A 80 -16.70 -13.68 -10.73
C SER A 80 -17.88 -13.58 -9.77
N ALA A 81 -19.04 -13.27 -10.32
CA ALA A 81 -20.32 -13.35 -9.61
C ALA A 81 -21.42 -13.89 -10.55
N GLY A 82 -22.31 -14.66 -9.99
CA GLY A 82 -23.49 -15.20 -10.65
C GLY A 82 -24.67 -15.26 -9.69
N ALA A 83 -25.87 -15.54 -10.19
CA ALA A 83 -27.02 -15.76 -9.34
C ALA A 83 -27.91 -16.86 -9.88
N GLU A 84 -28.43 -17.69 -8.98
CA GLU A 84 -29.41 -18.74 -9.26
C GLU A 84 -30.70 -18.49 -8.49
N LEU A 85 -31.82 -18.88 -9.07
CA LEU A 85 -33.13 -18.75 -8.46
C LEU A 85 -33.65 -20.13 -8.05
N ALA A 86 -33.89 -20.32 -6.76
CA ALA A 86 -34.55 -21.52 -6.26
C ALA A 86 -36.05 -21.17 -5.98
N PRO A 87 -37.01 -21.90 -6.60
CA PRO A 87 -38.42 -21.62 -6.44
C PRO A 87 -38.88 -21.88 -4.99
N GLY A 88 -39.60 -20.93 -4.44
CA GLY A 88 -40.33 -21.05 -3.18
C GLY A 88 -41.83 -21.20 -3.41
N ARG A 89 -42.65 -20.84 -2.41
CA ARG A 89 -44.12 -20.84 -2.54
C ARG A 89 -44.57 -19.54 -3.23
N TYR A 90 -45.47 -19.67 -4.23
CA TYR A 90 -46.01 -18.55 -5.02
C TYR A 90 -44.88 -17.79 -5.76
N THR A 91 -44.83 -16.47 -5.62
CA THR A 91 -43.77 -15.59 -6.17
C THR A 91 -42.55 -15.42 -5.27
N ALA A 92 -42.51 -16.10 -4.12
CA ALA A 92 -41.38 -16.08 -3.20
C ALA A 92 -40.23 -16.91 -3.78
N ILE A 93 -39.07 -16.29 -3.91
CA ILE A 93 -37.86 -16.89 -4.52
C ILE A 93 -36.70 -16.83 -3.53
N THR A 94 -35.94 -17.90 -3.45
CA THR A 94 -34.59 -17.84 -2.84
C THR A 94 -33.62 -17.44 -3.95
N VAL A 95 -32.92 -16.34 -3.71
CA VAL A 95 -31.80 -15.90 -4.57
C VAL A 95 -30.51 -16.43 -3.96
N LEU A 96 -29.78 -17.22 -4.72
CA LEU A 96 -28.47 -17.72 -4.35
C LEU A 96 -27.42 -17.06 -5.24
N PHE A 97 -26.60 -16.18 -4.66
CA PHE A 97 -25.44 -15.64 -5.34
C PHE A 97 -24.26 -16.61 -5.22
N ASP A 98 -23.64 -16.90 -6.35
CA ASP A 98 -22.40 -17.66 -6.43
C ASP A 98 -21.28 -16.68 -6.75
N ILE A 99 -20.39 -16.46 -5.78
CA ILE A 99 -19.36 -15.42 -5.84
C ILE A 99 -17.99 -16.04 -5.58
N GLU A 100 -16.97 -15.57 -6.30
CA GLU A 100 -15.58 -15.99 -6.12
C GLU A 100 -14.75 -14.79 -5.68
N PRO A 101 -14.37 -14.70 -4.40
CA PRO A 101 -13.53 -13.60 -3.92
C PRO A 101 -12.15 -13.59 -4.60
N ILE A 102 -11.62 -12.39 -4.84
CA ILE A 102 -10.24 -12.22 -5.30
C ILE A 102 -9.28 -12.72 -4.21
N ASP A 103 -8.22 -13.42 -4.63
CA ASP A 103 -7.18 -13.90 -3.72
C ASP A 103 -6.58 -12.72 -2.95
N ARG A 104 -6.41 -12.90 -1.65
CA ARG A 104 -5.78 -11.93 -0.77
C ARG A 104 -4.38 -11.51 -1.24
N ALA A 105 -3.64 -12.40 -1.90
CA ALA A 105 -2.33 -12.13 -2.48
C ALA A 105 -2.36 -11.10 -3.63
N GLN A 106 -3.55 -10.87 -4.22
CA GLN A 106 -3.76 -9.88 -5.28
C GLN A 106 -4.27 -8.53 -4.75
N MET A 107 -4.34 -8.38 -3.43
CA MET A 107 -4.80 -7.17 -2.78
C MET A 107 -3.64 -6.47 -2.06
N VAL A 108 -3.65 -5.15 -2.10
CA VAL A 108 -2.70 -4.28 -1.42
C VAL A 108 -3.36 -3.69 -0.17
N ARG A 109 -2.60 -3.60 0.92
CA ARG A 109 -3.07 -2.95 2.14
C ARG A 109 -3.32 -1.48 1.88
N VAL A 110 -4.43 -0.95 2.41
CA VAL A 110 -4.74 0.48 2.36
C VAL A 110 -4.19 1.17 3.60
N GLY A 111 -3.46 2.25 3.39
CA GLY A 111 -2.96 3.14 4.44
C GLY A 111 -3.57 4.54 4.31
N PHE A 112 -3.57 5.28 5.42
CA PHE A 112 -4.08 6.64 5.47
C PHE A 112 -3.01 7.53 6.10
N GLU A 113 -2.60 8.59 5.39
CA GLU A 113 -1.53 9.48 5.79
C GLU A 113 -2.08 10.87 6.09
N ASN A 114 -1.71 11.44 7.23
CA ASN A 114 -1.99 12.83 7.64
C ASN A 114 -3.48 13.25 7.77
N PHE A 115 -4.41 12.34 7.96
CA PHE A 115 -5.84 12.64 8.17
C PHE A 115 -6.14 13.16 9.59
N VAL A 116 -5.46 14.23 10.01
CA VAL A 116 -5.47 14.76 11.38
C VAL A 116 -6.84 15.27 11.89
N TRP A 117 -7.83 15.46 11.01
CA TRP A 117 -9.20 15.88 11.33
C TRP A 117 -10.19 14.71 11.44
N LEU A 118 -9.81 13.52 11.01
CA LEU A 118 -10.65 12.34 10.99
C LEU A 118 -10.04 11.27 11.89
N SER A 119 -10.86 10.69 12.74
CA SER A 119 -10.47 9.48 13.47
C SER A 119 -10.47 8.26 12.53
N PRO A 120 -9.73 7.18 12.86
CA PRO A 120 -9.78 5.94 12.07
C PRO A 120 -11.20 5.41 11.85
N ALA A 121 -12.08 5.50 12.86
CA ALA A 121 -13.47 5.07 12.73
C ALA A 121 -14.30 5.94 11.78
N GLU A 122 -14.02 7.25 11.69
CA GLU A 122 -14.68 8.15 10.74
C GLU A 122 -14.21 7.88 9.31
N ILE A 123 -12.91 7.59 9.12
CA ILE A 123 -12.35 7.17 7.83
C ILE A 123 -13.04 5.88 7.39
N GLU A 124 -13.01 4.83 8.22
CA GLU A 124 -13.64 3.55 7.94
C GLU A 124 -15.13 3.71 7.59
N SER A 125 -15.89 4.47 8.39
CA SER A 125 -17.29 4.73 8.15
C SER A 125 -17.56 5.44 6.81
N ALA A 126 -16.73 6.41 6.45
CA ALA A 126 -16.85 7.12 5.17
C ALA A 126 -16.61 6.20 3.97
N LEU A 127 -15.63 5.30 4.07
CA LEU A 127 -15.30 4.36 3.02
C LEU A 127 -16.31 3.22 2.91
N GLN A 128 -16.73 2.63 4.04
CA GLN A 128 -17.73 1.55 4.06
C GLN A 128 -19.10 2.03 3.59
N ALA A 129 -19.44 3.30 3.76
CA ALA A 129 -20.64 3.89 3.19
C ALA A 129 -20.67 3.85 1.64
N LYS A 130 -19.50 3.82 1.00
CA LYS A 130 -19.33 3.73 -0.47
C LYS A 130 -19.00 2.31 -0.93
N ALA A 131 -18.26 1.57 -0.12
CA ALA A 131 -17.81 0.21 -0.39
C ALA A 131 -18.01 -0.69 0.84
N PRO A 132 -19.20 -1.27 1.03
CA PRO A 132 -19.52 -2.08 2.22
C PRO A 132 -18.61 -3.29 2.44
N LEU A 133 -17.93 -3.74 1.38
CA LEU A 133 -16.99 -4.88 1.41
C LEU A 133 -15.55 -4.48 1.77
N PHE A 134 -15.26 -3.20 1.95
CA PHE A 134 -13.92 -2.76 2.30
C PHE A 134 -13.48 -3.24 3.69
N LEU A 135 -12.36 -3.95 3.77
CA LEU A 135 -11.73 -4.50 4.97
C LEU A 135 -10.21 -4.28 4.91
N ASP A 136 -9.75 -3.03 4.90
CA ASP A 136 -8.33 -2.62 4.89
C ASP A 136 -7.51 -2.97 3.63
N TYR A 137 -8.09 -3.60 2.62
CA TYR A 137 -7.39 -4.05 1.42
C TYR A 137 -8.18 -3.78 0.16
N LEU A 138 -7.50 -3.39 -0.92
CA LEU A 138 -8.04 -3.19 -2.25
C LEU A 138 -7.16 -3.88 -3.29
N PRO A 139 -7.74 -4.35 -4.42
CA PRO A 139 -6.94 -4.59 -5.62
C PRO A 139 -6.22 -3.29 -6.05
N GLU A 140 -4.96 -3.39 -6.47
CA GLU A 140 -4.16 -2.21 -6.81
C GLU A 140 -4.77 -1.33 -7.92
N SER A 141 -5.45 -1.96 -8.87
CA SER A 141 -6.18 -1.29 -9.96
C SER A 141 -7.69 -1.19 -9.69
N SER A 142 -8.08 -1.05 -8.42
CA SER A 142 -9.49 -1.00 -8.03
C SER A 142 -10.21 0.23 -8.63
N PRO A 143 -11.44 0.07 -9.12
CA PRO A 143 -12.30 1.19 -9.52
C PRO A 143 -12.69 2.08 -8.32
N LEU A 144 -12.44 1.63 -7.09
CA LEU A 144 -12.78 2.36 -5.87
C LEU A 144 -11.77 3.45 -5.50
N LEU A 145 -10.62 3.56 -6.15
CA LEU A 145 -9.56 4.52 -5.79
C LEU A 145 -10.09 5.95 -5.81
N ASP A 146 -10.64 6.40 -6.94
CA ASP A 146 -11.20 7.76 -7.07
C ASP A 146 -12.46 7.94 -6.18
N VAL A 147 -13.23 6.88 -5.97
CA VAL A 147 -14.39 6.90 -5.07
C VAL A 147 -13.96 7.14 -3.63
N PHE A 148 -12.84 6.55 -3.21
CA PHE A 148 -12.27 6.75 -1.87
C PHE A 148 -11.67 8.13 -1.72
N ASP A 149 -10.94 8.64 -2.71
CA ASP A 149 -10.46 10.03 -2.71
C ASP A 149 -11.61 11.01 -2.48
N GLN A 150 -12.74 10.82 -3.20
CA GLN A 150 -13.91 11.68 -3.05
C GLN A 150 -14.60 11.49 -1.69
N ALA A 151 -14.78 10.25 -1.22
CA ALA A 151 -15.42 9.98 0.07
C ALA A 151 -14.66 10.61 1.25
N LEU A 152 -13.33 10.53 1.22
CA LEU A 152 -12.46 11.15 2.23
C LEU A 152 -12.47 12.68 2.12
N THR A 153 -12.49 13.22 0.90
CA THR A 153 -12.65 14.66 0.66
C THR A 153 -13.98 15.17 1.23
N ASP A 154 -15.09 14.46 0.99
CA ASP A 154 -16.41 14.81 1.52
C ASP A 154 -16.44 14.72 3.06
N ALA A 155 -15.79 13.69 3.65
CA ALA A 155 -15.68 13.55 5.10
C ALA A 155 -14.92 14.72 5.74
N LEU A 156 -13.83 15.18 5.11
CA LEU A 156 -13.10 16.38 5.53
C LEU A 156 -13.95 17.64 5.39
N ALA A 157 -14.69 17.80 4.30
CA ALA A 157 -15.60 18.93 4.10
C ALA A 157 -16.69 19.02 5.18
N ASN A 158 -17.20 17.87 5.65
CA ASN A 158 -18.15 17.80 6.77
C ASN A 158 -17.55 18.29 8.11
N LYS A 159 -16.21 18.29 8.23
CA LYS A 159 -15.46 18.91 9.34
C LYS A 159 -15.11 20.38 9.10
N GLY A 160 -15.56 20.95 7.99
CA GLY A 160 -15.21 22.33 7.59
C GLY A 160 -13.82 22.47 6.98
N VAL A 161 -13.21 21.38 6.55
CA VAL A 161 -11.86 21.33 5.96
C VAL A 161 -11.98 21.19 4.45
N THR A 162 -11.57 22.22 3.71
CA THR A 162 -11.41 22.14 2.26
C THR A 162 -10.08 21.48 1.94
N ALA A 163 -10.11 20.26 1.45
CA ALA A 163 -8.91 19.49 1.17
C ALA A 163 -9.00 18.79 -0.19
N LYS A 164 -7.85 18.42 -0.74
CA LYS A 164 -7.72 17.50 -1.86
C LYS A 164 -7.05 16.24 -1.34
N VAL A 165 -7.73 15.11 -1.48
CA VAL A 165 -7.17 13.79 -1.23
C VAL A 165 -6.58 13.24 -2.53
N ALA A 166 -5.54 12.44 -2.42
CA ALA A 166 -4.90 11.69 -3.50
C ALA A 166 -4.33 10.39 -2.94
N HIS A 167 -4.13 9.42 -3.79
CA HIS A 167 -3.54 8.14 -3.45
C HIS A 167 -2.26 7.86 -4.26
N ASP A 168 -1.37 7.07 -3.70
CA ASP A 168 -0.17 6.53 -4.37
C ASP A 168 0.14 5.14 -3.83
N THR A 169 0.80 4.30 -4.63
CA THR A 169 1.34 3.02 -4.15
C THR A 169 2.73 3.24 -3.56
N ILE A 170 2.93 2.81 -2.31
CA ILE A 170 4.21 2.87 -1.61
C ILE A 170 4.88 1.50 -1.72
N GLU A 171 6.04 1.47 -2.37
CA GLU A 171 6.82 0.25 -2.54
C GLU A 171 7.48 -0.21 -1.23
N PRO A 172 7.69 -1.52 -1.06
CA PRO A 172 8.34 -2.08 0.12
C PRO A 172 9.76 -1.53 0.32
N THR A 173 10.09 -1.25 1.58
CA THR A 173 11.44 -0.88 2.02
C THR A 173 11.80 -1.65 3.29
N LEU A 174 13.07 -1.63 3.73
CA LEU A 174 13.48 -2.23 5.00
C LEU A 174 12.73 -1.65 6.21
N LEU A 175 12.24 -0.41 6.13
CA LEU A 175 11.48 0.24 7.20
C LEU A 175 9.98 -0.04 7.10
N HIS A 176 9.49 -0.29 5.90
CA HIS A 176 8.10 -0.53 5.57
C HIS A 176 8.06 -1.71 4.59
N PRO A 177 8.07 -2.95 5.12
CA PRO A 177 8.22 -4.15 4.30
C PRO A 177 6.96 -4.51 3.50
N GLU A 178 5.82 -3.89 3.80
CA GLU A 178 4.58 -4.14 3.09
C GLU A 178 4.35 -3.09 1.99
N ARG A 179 3.97 -3.56 0.80
CA ARG A 179 3.43 -2.70 -0.25
C ARG A 179 2.09 -2.14 0.22
N THR A 180 1.91 -0.83 0.13
CA THR A 180 0.74 -0.13 0.68
C THR A 180 0.18 0.84 -0.35
N LEU A 181 -1.13 0.81 -0.54
CA LEU A 181 -1.86 1.85 -1.24
C LEU A 181 -2.22 2.95 -0.24
N GLU A 182 -1.52 4.08 -0.32
CA GLU A 182 -1.61 5.15 0.66
C GLU A 182 -2.49 6.30 0.16
N PHE A 183 -3.58 6.57 0.87
CA PHE A 183 -4.39 7.78 0.70
C PHE A 183 -3.86 8.88 1.60
N ARG A 184 -3.75 10.10 1.08
CA ARG A 184 -3.24 11.24 1.85
C ARG A 184 -3.95 12.55 1.49
N ILE A 185 -3.92 13.50 2.42
CA ILE A 185 -4.27 14.88 2.13
C ILE A 185 -3.11 15.50 1.32
N ALA A 186 -3.36 15.72 0.03
CA ALA A 186 -2.38 16.32 -0.88
C ALA A 186 -2.35 17.87 -0.77
N ALA A 187 -3.47 18.46 -0.40
CA ALA A 187 -3.59 19.89 -0.14
C ALA A 187 -4.76 20.16 0.83
N PRO A 188 -4.62 21.12 1.79
CA PRO A 188 -3.40 21.86 2.12
C PRO A 188 -2.34 20.95 2.74
N GLN A 189 -1.06 21.32 2.61
CA GLN A 189 0.00 20.60 3.29
C GLN A 189 -0.10 20.83 4.80
N VAL A 190 -0.32 19.74 5.56
CA VAL A 190 -0.35 19.78 7.03
C VAL A 190 1.09 19.87 7.57
N ARG A 191 1.39 20.86 8.40
CA ARG A 191 2.71 21.04 9.01
C ARG A 191 2.66 20.85 10.51
N VAL A 192 3.71 20.29 11.10
CA VAL A 192 3.84 20.23 12.54
C VAL A 192 4.16 21.63 13.07
N ALA A 193 3.21 22.26 13.78
CA ALA A 193 3.43 23.56 14.40
C ALA A 193 4.26 23.45 15.68
N ASN A 194 4.04 22.39 16.46
CA ASN A 194 4.75 22.14 17.71
C ASN A 194 4.65 20.65 18.10
N VAL A 195 5.64 20.19 18.88
CA VAL A 195 5.65 18.88 19.52
C VAL A 195 5.79 19.06 21.03
N LYS A 196 4.81 18.56 21.78
CA LYS A 196 4.78 18.60 23.24
C LYS A 196 4.96 17.18 23.78
N LEU A 197 6.11 16.89 24.35
CA LEU A 197 6.38 15.59 24.99
C LEU A 197 6.39 15.71 26.51
N SER A 198 5.60 14.86 27.18
CA SER A 198 5.70 14.59 28.61
C SER A 198 6.51 13.32 28.87
N GLY A 199 6.92 13.05 30.10
CA GLY A 199 7.69 11.85 30.47
C GLY A 199 9.15 11.85 29.99
N VAL A 200 9.66 12.98 29.53
CA VAL A 200 11.06 13.11 29.09
C VAL A 200 11.97 13.30 30.30
N ALA A 201 12.78 12.29 30.60
CA ALA A 201 13.82 12.39 31.63
C ALA A 201 14.90 13.42 31.19
N GLN A 202 15.45 14.16 32.14
CA GLN A 202 16.35 15.28 31.85
C GLN A 202 17.60 14.82 31.05
N GLU A 203 18.11 13.64 31.32
CA GLU A 203 19.26 13.02 30.63
C GLU A 203 18.96 12.67 29.17
N LEU A 204 17.70 12.43 28.80
CA LEU A 204 17.27 12.09 27.43
C LEU A 204 16.90 13.33 26.59
N ALA A 205 16.65 14.47 27.25
CA ALA A 205 16.22 15.69 26.56
C ALA A 205 17.19 16.12 25.43
N PRO A 206 18.53 16.12 25.61
CA PRO A 206 19.44 16.48 24.53
C PRO A 206 19.38 15.51 23.33
N LEU A 207 19.13 14.22 23.60
CA LEU A 207 19.09 13.18 22.57
C LEU A 207 17.91 13.36 21.62
N ILE A 208 16.72 13.68 22.14
CA ILE A 208 15.50 13.81 21.33
C ILE A 208 15.21 15.25 20.87
N GLN A 209 15.84 16.26 21.48
CA GLN A 209 15.55 17.68 21.17
C GLN A 209 15.77 18.01 19.69
N LYS A 210 16.80 17.45 19.07
CA LYS A 210 17.11 17.68 17.65
C LYS A 210 15.99 17.14 16.74
N SER A 211 15.51 15.92 17.01
CA SER A 211 14.42 15.31 16.22
C SER A 211 13.07 15.98 16.48
N VAL A 212 12.79 16.37 17.74
CA VAL A 212 11.60 17.17 18.08
C VAL A 212 11.60 18.49 17.31
N ASN A 213 12.72 19.20 17.30
CA ASN A 213 12.85 20.46 16.56
C ASN A 213 12.78 20.28 15.04
N ALA A 214 13.25 19.15 14.53
CA ALA A 214 13.11 18.81 13.12
C ALA A 214 11.66 18.48 12.77
N ALA A 215 11.00 17.67 13.58
CA ALA A 215 9.58 17.34 13.42
C ALA A 215 8.70 18.60 13.44
N ALA A 216 8.95 19.56 14.36
CA ALA A 216 8.22 20.81 14.47
C ALA A 216 8.41 21.77 13.27
N LYS A 217 9.14 21.39 12.23
CA LYS A 217 9.33 22.18 10.99
C LYS A 217 8.95 21.40 9.74
N ALA A 218 8.71 20.11 9.90
CA ALA A 218 8.42 19.20 8.81
C ALA A 218 6.91 19.21 8.45
N PRO A 219 6.55 18.74 7.24
CA PRO A 219 5.21 18.24 6.99
C PRO A 219 4.87 17.15 8.02
N TYR A 220 3.63 17.20 8.50
CA TYR A 220 3.14 16.11 9.34
C TYR A 220 2.97 14.85 8.51
N SER A 221 3.39 13.74 9.08
CA SER A 221 3.11 12.41 8.57
C SER A 221 2.88 11.46 9.74
N ASP A 222 2.24 10.33 9.50
CA ASP A 222 2.02 9.31 10.52
C ASP A 222 3.36 8.71 11.00
N ARG A 223 4.44 8.92 10.24
CA ARG A 223 5.83 8.60 10.60
C ARG A 223 6.51 9.64 11.48
N THR A 224 5.84 10.77 11.80
CA THR A 224 6.40 11.83 12.65
C THR A 224 6.81 11.29 14.03
N ALA A 225 6.04 10.35 14.59
CA ALA A 225 6.38 9.68 15.84
C ALA A 225 7.69 8.86 15.72
N ASP A 226 7.87 8.13 14.63
CA ASP A 226 9.10 7.37 14.36
C ASP A 226 10.34 8.26 14.22
N LEU A 227 10.20 9.43 13.57
CA LEU A 227 11.28 10.41 13.47
C LEU A 227 11.67 10.97 14.84
N ILE A 228 10.70 11.19 15.72
CA ILE A 228 10.95 11.66 17.10
C ILE A 228 11.69 10.58 17.90
N LEU A 229 11.29 9.31 17.75
CA LEU A 229 11.86 8.18 18.49
C LEU A 229 13.19 7.65 17.92
N ALA A 230 13.54 7.98 16.68
CA ALA A 230 14.72 7.44 16.00
C ALA A 230 16.02 7.60 16.82
N PRO A 231 16.35 8.77 17.41
CA PRO A 231 17.58 8.90 18.19
C PRO A 231 17.62 8.02 19.45
N LEU A 232 16.46 7.75 20.07
CA LEU A 232 16.37 6.83 21.20
C LEU A 232 16.60 5.39 20.74
N ARG A 233 15.96 4.96 19.66
CA ARG A 233 16.15 3.63 19.09
C ARG A 233 17.59 3.42 18.59
N ASP A 234 18.25 4.47 18.14
CA ASP A 234 19.66 4.43 17.76
C ASP A 234 20.61 4.36 18.97
N ALA A 235 20.17 4.87 20.12
CA ALA A 235 20.87 4.76 21.39
C ALA A 235 20.56 3.47 22.17
N GLY A 236 19.83 2.53 21.57
CA GLY A 236 19.53 1.21 22.15
C GLY A 236 18.21 1.13 22.93
N TYR A 237 17.44 2.18 23.02
CA TYR A 237 16.09 2.17 23.60
C TYR A 237 15.08 1.58 22.60
N ILE A 238 15.26 0.31 22.25
CA ILE A 238 14.51 -0.35 21.16
C ILE A 238 13.00 -0.43 21.41
N GLN A 239 12.58 -0.35 22.66
CA GLN A 239 11.17 -0.35 23.09
C GLN A 239 10.61 1.06 23.27
N ALA A 240 11.38 2.12 22.92
CA ALA A 240 10.91 3.49 23.03
C ALA A 240 9.59 3.69 22.25
N SER A 241 8.60 4.26 22.92
CA SER A 241 7.26 4.46 22.39
C SER A 241 6.66 5.80 22.83
N LEU A 242 5.66 6.27 22.08
CA LEU A 242 4.81 7.38 22.45
C LEU A 242 3.41 6.82 22.77
N SER A 243 2.87 7.21 23.92
CA SER A 243 1.48 6.94 24.31
C SER A 243 0.68 8.25 24.41
N ASP A 244 -0.64 8.13 24.57
CA ASP A 244 -1.57 9.26 24.70
C ASP A 244 -1.39 10.30 23.60
N VAL A 245 -1.12 9.82 22.37
CA VAL A 245 -0.90 10.71 21.22
C VAL A 245 -2.19 11.44 20.89
N THR A 246 -2.11 12.76 20.94
CA THR A 246 -3.20 13.65 20.54
C THR A 246 -2.72 14.64 19.50
N LEU A 247 -3.57 14.89 18.52
CA LEU A 247 -3.35 15.84 17.45
C LEU A 247 -4.37 16.97 17.59
N ASP A 248 -3.88 18.20 17.68
CA ASP A 248 -4.70 19.40 17.71
C ASP A 248 -4.50 20.17 16.39
N PRO A 249 -5.37 19.89 15.37
CA PRO A 249 -5.24 20.47 14.05
C PRO A 249 -5.85 21.87 13.98
N ALA A 250 -5.21 22.76 13.22
CA ALA A 250 -5.68 24.11 12.93
C ALA A 250 -5.55 24.43 11.44
N ILE A 251 -6.49 25.21 10.92
CA ILE A 251 -6.49 25.75 9.57
C ILE A 251 -6.51 27.28 9.63
N ALA A 252 -5.66 27.92 8.81
CA ALA A 252 -5.60 29.35 8.65
C ALA A 252 -5.39 29.70 7.17
N GLY A 253 -6.49 30.02 6.47
CA GLY A 253 -6.46 30.19 5.00
C GLY A 253 -6.01 28.90 4.30
N ASP A 254 -4.98 29.00 3.47
CA ASP A 254 -4.44 27.86 2.69
C ASP A 254 -3.37 27.06 3.46
N THR A 255 -3.16 27.33 4.75
CA THR A 255 -2.18 26.61 5.57
C THR A 255 -2.87 25.78 6.64
N ALA A 256 -2.40 24.56 6.78
CA ALA A 256 -2.83 23.61 7.80
C ALA A 256 -1.67 23.30 8.74
N SER A 257 -1.96 23.17 10.03
CA SER A 257 -0.95 22.86 11.03
C SER A 257 -1.53 21.93 12.10
N VAL A 258 -0.64 21.22 12.79
CA VAL A 258 -1.00 20.33 13.90
C VAL A 258 -0.03 20.51 15.06
N VAL A 259 -0.56 20.51 16.28
CA VAL A 259 0.24 20.35 17.50
C VAL A 259 0.14 18.90 17.92
N LEU A 260 1.27 18.20 17.94
CA LEU A 260 1.37 16.83 18.44
C LEU A 260 1.71 16.84 19.92
N SER A 261 0.87 16.20 20.75
CA SER A 261 1.17 15.99 22.17
C SER A 261 1.21 14.51 22.47
N ALA A 262 2.19 14.05 23.24
CA ALA A 262 2.35 12.63 23.57
C ALA A 262 3.13 12.46 24.88
N THR A 263 3.04 11.24 25.44
CA THR A 263 3.83 10.80 26.60
C THR A 263 4.92 9.86 26.11
N LEU A 264 6.21 10.18 26.40
CA LEU A 264 7.33 9.35 26.06
C LEU A 264 7.54 8.25 27.11
N SER A 265 7.66 7.01 26.65
CA SER A 265 8.12 5.86 27.41
C SER A 265 9.41 5.33 26.76
N PRO A 266 10.59 5.64 27.30
CA PRO A 266 11.85 5.28 26.65
C PRO A 266 12.16 3.78 26.75
N GLY A 267 11.77 3.10 27.83
CA GLY A 267 12.21 1.75 28.14
C GLY A 267 13.69 1.69 28.56
N ASP A 268 14.28 0.50 28.47
CA ASP A 268 15.68 0.25 28.81
C ASP A 268 16.61 0.25 27.58
N VAL A 269 17.92 0.39 27.82
CA VAL A 269 18.95 0.25 26.78
C VAL A 269 19.31 -1.21 26.61
N TYR A 270 19.26 -1.70 25.37
CA TYR A 270 19.57 -3.08 25.01
C TYR A 270 20.90 -3.17 24.24
N ARG A 271 21.58 -4.32 24.36
CA ARG A 271 22.73 -4.71 23.56
C ARG A 271 22.41 -5.92 22.71
N VAL A 272 23.02 -5.99 21.55
CA VAL A 272 22.84 -7.13 20.64
C VAL A 272 23.54 -8.36 21.19
N SER A 273 22.87 -9.51 21.24
CA SER A 273 23.48 -10.80 21.54
C SER A 273 23.86 -11.59 20.28
N GLY A 274 23.25 -11.30 19.12
CA GLY A 274 23.60 -11.92 17.84
C GLY A 274 22.46 -11.95 16.85
N PHE A 275 22.77 -12.53 15.68
CA PHE A 275 21.83 -12.76 14.59
C PHE A 275 21.67 -14.26 14.32
N THR A 276 20.45 -14.66 13.98
CA THR A 276 20.13 -16.00 13.47
C THR A 276 19.29 -15.84 12.21
N PHE A 277 19.31 -16.86 11.32
CA PHE A 277 18.52 -16.86 10.10
C PHE A 277 17.42 -17.92 10.16
N ALA A 278 16.21 -17.54 9.77
CA ALA A 278 15.15 -18.49 9.46
C ALA A 278 15.25 -18.86 7.97
N GLY A 279 15.71 -20.08 7.69
CA GLY A 279 15.94 -20.57 6.32
C GLY A 279 17.36 -20.27 5.78
N THR A 280 17.54 -20.38 4.47
CA THR A 280 18.84 -20.21 3.79
C THR A 280 18.73 -18.99 2.86
N PRO A 281 19.27 -17.83 3.24
CA PRO A 281 19.26 -16.65 2.41
C PRO A 281 20.20 -16.77 1.20
N LEU A 282 20.00 -15.92 0.17
CA LEU A 282 20.90 -15.83 -0.99
C LEU A 282 22.32 -15.40 -0.61
N LEU A 283 22.43 -14.54 0.38
CA LEU A 283 23.73 -14.14 0.94
C LEU A 283 24.16 -15.19 1.97
N SER A 284 25.34 -15.78 1.79
CA SER A 284 25.87 -16.76 2.77
C SER A 284 26.09 -16.12 4.16
N ALA A 285 26.04 -16.93 5.21
CA ALA A 285 26.26 -16.47 6.57
C ALA A 285 27.62 -15.72 6.73
N ASP A 286 28.69 -16.24 6.08
CA ASP A 286 30.01 -15.59 6.10
C ASP A 286 30.00 -14.24 5.38
N SER A 287 29.30 -14.13 4.25
CA SER A 287 29.16 -12.87 3.50
C SER A 287 28.31 -11.85 4.26
N PHE A 288 27.27 -12.33 4.95
CA PHE A 288 26.47 -11.48 5.84
C PHE A 288 27.33 -10.97 6.99
N ALA A 289 28.01 -11.86 7.72
CA ALA A 289 28.89 -11.51 8.84
C ALA A 289 29.99 -10.52 8.42
N ALA A 290 30.56 -10.67 7.22
CA ALA A 290 31.54 -9.72 6.70
C ALA A 290 30.97 -8.33 6.39
N SER A 291 29.64 -8.22 6.19
CA SER A 291 28.94 -6.95 5.89
C SER A 291 28.27 -6.32 7.13
N GLU A 292 28.21 -7.03 8.25
CA GLU A 292 27.60 -6.54 9.49
C GLU A 292 28.15 -5.18 9.91
N LYS A 293 27.27 -4.30 10.34
CA LYS A 293 27.59 -3.01 10.97
C LYS A 293 27.19 -2.98 12.44
N LEU A 294 26.40 -3.98 12.87
CA LEU A 294 25.92 -4.14 14.23
C LEU A 294 26.32 -5.54 14.70
N HIS A 295 27.20 -5.61 15.70
CA HIS A 295 27.79 -6.87 16.18
C HIS A 295 27.28 -7.24 17.56
N ALA A 296 27.49 -8.49 17.97
CA ALA A 296 27.24 -8.92 19.34
C ALA A 296 28.03 -8.06 20.34
N GLY A 297 27.34 -7.60 21.40
CA GLY A 297 27.87 -6.69 22.39
C GLY A 297 27.67 -5.20 22.11
N ASP A 298 27.38 -4.81 20.86
CA ASP A 298 27.09 -3.42 20.52
C ASP A 298 25.76 -2.96 21.12
N ILE A 299 25.59 -1.66 21.29
CA ILE A 299 24.28 -1.06 21.58
C ILE A 299 23.35 -1.37 20.40
N ALA A 300 22.13 -1.82 20.70
CA ALA A 300 21.13 -2.21 19.70
C ALA A 300 20.58 -0.99 18.92
N SER A 301 21.43 -0.41 18.07
CA SER A 301 21.10 0.74 17.24
C SER A 301 20.23 0.32 16.05
N ARG A 302 19.05 0.94 15.90
CA ARG A 302 18.16 0.71 14.76
C ARG A 302 18.82 1.09 13.43
N ALA A 303 19.55 2.20 13.40
CA ALA A 303 20.25 2.65 12.20
C ALA A 303 21.33 1.64 11.75
N LEU A 304 22.10 1.09 12.69
CA LEU A 304 23.10 0.07 12.37
C LEU A 304 22.45 -1.26 11.98
N LEU A 305 21.32 -1.63 12.59
CA LEU A 305 20.54 -2.80 12.19
C LEU A 305 20.12 -2.71 10.71
N LEU A 306 19.54 -1.59 10.30
CA LEU A 306 19.13 -1.38 8.91
C LEU A 306 20.33 -1.42 7.95
N GLN A 307 21.48 -0.85 8.34
CA GLN A 307 22.69 -0.93 7.53
C GLN A 307 23.24 -2.36 7.45
N THR A 308 23.03 -3.18 8.47
CA THR A 308 23.41 -4.61 8.49
C THR A 308 22.51 -5.42 7.55
N LEU A 309 21.21 -5.10 7.46
CA LEU A 309 20.26 -5.82 6.62
C LEU A 309 20.29 -5.35 5.15
N ALA A 310 20.71 -4.13 4.86
CA ALA A 310 20.68 -3.55 3.52
C ALA A 310 21.42 -4.37 2.45
N PRO A 311 22.61 -4.99 2.70
CA PRO A 311 23.26 -5.85 1.71
C PRO A 311 22.46 -7.09 1.36
N LEU A 312 21.68 -7.63 2.31
CA LEU A 312 20.81 -8.78 2.09
C LEU A 312 19.62 -8.40 1.20
N ASP A 313 18.93 -7.31 1.52
CA ASP A 313 17.86 -6.74 0.67
C ASP A 313 18.36 -6.49 -0.77
N ALA A 314 19.50 -5.81 -0.91
CA ALA A 314 20.09 -5.51 -2.20
C ALA A 314 20.45 -6.78 -3.02
N ALA A 315 20.89 -7.87 -2.34
CA ALA A 315 21.21 -9.13 -3.01
C ALA A 315 19.98 -9.74 -3.69
N TYR A 316 18.82 -9.69 -3.06
CA TYR A 316 17.58 -10.18 -3.64
C TYR A 316 17.06 -9.25 -4.74
N ARG A 317 17.05 -7.94 -4.52
CA ARG A 317 16.61 -6.97 -5.54
C ARG A 317 17.43 -7.01 -6.81
N ARG A 318 18.74 -7.28 -6.73
CA ARG A 318 19.60 -7.52 -7.91
C ARG A 318 19.18 -8.72 -8.74
N GLN A 319 18.48 -9.68 -8.14
CA GLN A 319 17.95 -10.87 -8.81
C GLN A 319 16.47 -10.72 -9.21
N GLY A 320 15.93 -9.51 -9.20
CA GLY A 320 14.58 -9.22 -9.64
C GLY A 320 13.49 -9.41 -8.60
N TYR A 321 13.80 -9.75 -7.36
CA TYR A 321 12.81 -9.85 -6.28
C TYR A 321 12.43 -8.46 -5.78
N MET A 322 11.44 -7.84 -6.44
CA MET A 322 11.04 -6.45 -6.15
C MET A 322 10.28 -6.34 -4.82
N ASP A 323 9.50 -7.36 -4.49
CA ASP A 323 8.66 -7.42 -3.30
C ASP A 323 9.36 -8.13 -2.13
N VAL A 324 10.70 -8.24 -2.16
CA VAL A 324 11.44 -8.86 -1.08
C VAL A 324 11.21 -8.15 0.25
N VAL A 325 10.88 -8.94 1.26
CA VAL A 325 10.76 -8.49 2.65
C VAL A 325 11.90 -9.11 3.44
N VAL A 326 12.74 -8.27 4.03
CA VAL A 326 13.79 -8.66 4.99
C VAL A 326 13.35 -8.17 6.35
N ASP A 327 12.94 -9.08 7.22
CA ASP A 327 12.53 -8.79 8.59
C ASP A 327 13.59 -9.27 9.58
N ALA A 328 13.73 -8.56 10.70
CA ALA A 328 14.60 -8.92 11.80
C ALA A 328 13.81 -8.87 13.12
N ALA A 329 13.15 -9.97 13.43
CA ALA A 329 12.33 -10.09 14.62
C ALA A 329 13.20 -10.07 15.90
N PRO A 330 12.97 -9.13 16.84
CA PRO A 330 13.73 -9.05 18.08
C PRO A 330 13.25 -10.09 19.10
N ALA A 331 14.15 -10.89 19.63
CA ALA A 331 13.96 -11.69 20.82
C ALA A 331 14.61 -10.99 22.01
N ILE A 332 13.80 -10.38 22.88
CA ILE A 332 14.25 -9.51 23.97
C ILE A 332 14.44 -10.33 25.25
N ASP A 333 15.65 -10.29 25.84
CA ASP A 333 15.92 -10.70 27.19
C ASP A 333 16.00 -9.45 28.09
N ALA A 334 14.88 -9.15 28.76
CA ALA A 334 14.77 -7.98 29.61
C ALA A 334 15.64 -8.09 30.87
N ALA A 335 15.92 -9.30 31.37
CA ALA A 335 16.73 -9.50 32.56
C ALA A 335 18.22 -9.26 32.27
N ALA A 336 18.68 -9.67 31.08
CA ALA A 336 20.06 -9.46 30.64
C ALA A 336 20.27 -8.12 29.91
N HIS A 337 19.21 -7.36 29.61
CA HIS A 337 19.20 -6.20 28.72
C HIS A 337 19.85 -6.52 27.36
N GLN A 338 19.47 -7.66 26.77
CA GLN A 338 19.98 -8.14 25.50
C GLN A 338 18.87 -8.36 24.48
N VAL A 339 19.20 -8.26 23.21
CA VAL A 339 18.32 -8.60 22.09
C VAL A 339 19.06 -9.46 21.08
N ALA A 340 18.44 -10.59 20.72
CA ALA A 340 18.84 -11.37 19.55
C ALA A 340 17.89 -11.05 18.39
N TYR A 341 18.40 -11.04 17.16
CA TYR A 341 17.58 -10.84 15.97
C TYR A 341 17.48 -12.12 15.16
N THR A 342 16.24 -12.53 14.85
CA THR A 342 15.99 -13.59 13.87
C THR A 342 15.66 -12.96 12.54
N VAL A 343 16.58 -13.10 11.58
CA VAL A 343 16.43 -12.54 10.24
C VAL A 343 15.65 -13.53 9.36
N THR A 344 14.54 -13.08 8.82
CA THR A 344 13.70 -13.82 7.88
C THR A 344 13.66 -13.07 6.56
N VAL A 345 13.80 -13.81 5.44
CA VAL A 345 13.64 -13.22 4.11
C VAL A 345 12.49 -13.90 3.41
N THR A 346 11.53 -13.09 2.97
CA THR A 346 10.43 -13.50 2.10
C THR A 346 10.69 -12.89 0.72
N PRO A 347 11.15 -13.68 -0.29
CA PRO A 347 11.61 -13.13 -1.56
C PRO A 347 10.51 -12.50 -2.41
N GLY A 348 9.30 -13.04 -2.37
CA GLY A 348 8.26 -12.74 -3.36
C GLY A 348 8.59 -13.37 -4.72
N GLU A 349 7.98 -12.86 -5.78
CA GLU A 349 8.20 -13.31 -7.16
C GLU A 349 9.31 -12.52 -7.84
N GLN A 350 9.93 -13.11 -8.87
CA GLN A 350 10.95 -12.44 -9.67
C GLN A 350 10.33 -11.64 -10.79
N TYR A 351 10.64 -10.35 -10.83
CA TYR A 351 10.21 -9.43 -11.89
C TYR A 351 11.23 -9.37 -13.03
N ARG A 352 10.72 -9.26 -14.25
CA ARG A 352 11.52 -9.08 -15.47
C ARG A 352 11.23 -7.75 -16.12
N LEU A 353 12.26 -7.17 -16.73
CA LEU A 353 12.07 -5.96 -17.53
C LEU A 353 11.17 -6.27 -18.74
N HIS A 354 10.06 -5.54 -18.89
CA HIS A 354 9.19 -5.64 -20.04
C HIS A 354 9.65 -4.65 -21.13
N GLN A 355 9.77 -3.36 -20.78
CA GLN A 355 10.22 -2.35 -21.71
C GLN A 355 10.96 -1.21 -21.02
N VAL A 356 11.73 -0.46 -21.83
CA VAL A 356 12.42 0.78 -21.40
C VAL A 356 12.03 1.92 -22.33
N ALA A 357 11.44 2.96 -21.77
CA ALA A 357 11.18 4.22 -22.45
C ALA A 357 12.20 5.28 -21.97
N ALA A 358 13.03 5.78 -22.87
CA ALA A 358 13.98 6.87 -22.60
C ALA A 358 13.51 8.12 -23.36
N ASN A 359 12.94 9.07 -22.63
CA ASN A 359 12.29 10.26 -23.20
C ASN A 359 13.22 11.48 -23.19
N ASN A 360 13.00 12.40 -24.13
CA ASN A 360 13.67 13.70 -24.23
C ASN A 360 15.19 13.65 -24.49
N LEU A 361 15.68 12.59 -25.13
CA LEU A 361 17.05 12.50 -25.63
C LEU A 361 17.12 13.00 -27.07
N ASP A 362 18.15 13.77 -27.40
CA ASP A 362 18.47 14.04 -28.81
C ASP A 362 18.99 12.76 -29.51
N PRO A 363 19.06 12.72 -30.86
CA PRO A 363 19.43 11.49 -31.58
C PRO A 363 20.81 10.93 -31.21
N ALA A 364 21.79 11.78 -30.87
CA ALA A 364 23.13 11.33 -30.49
C ALA A 364 23.11 10.72 -29.08
N ALA A 365 22.49 11.41 -28.11
CA ALA A 365 22.31 10.94 -26.75
C ALA A 365 21.45 9.65 -26.71
N ARG A 366 20.45 9.55 -27.59
CA ARG A 366 19.64 8.34 -27.73
C ARG A 366 20.48 7.16 -28.20
N ALA A 367 21.28 7.33 -29.22
CA ALA A 367 22.17 6.27 -29.73
C ALA A 367 23.20 5.82 -28.67
N ASP A 368 23.70 6.76 -27.86
CA ASP A 368 24.64 6.44 -26.78
C ASP A 368 23.92 5.73 -25.62
N PHE A 369 22.69 6.12 -25.29
CA PHE A 369 21.86 5.43 -24.34
C PHE A 369 21.60 3.99 -24.78
N ASP A 370 21.10 3.78 -26.00
CA ASP A 370 20.75 2.45 -26.54
C ASP A 370 21.98 1.52 -26.63
N ARG A 371 23.18 2.08 -26.77
CA ARG A 371 24.44 1.32 -26.76
C ARG A 371 24.91 1.00 -25.35
N GLY A 372 24.70 1.90 -24.41
CA GLY A 372 25.23 1.78 -23.05
C GLY A 372 24.29 1.08 -22.08
N PHE A 373 22.98 1.17 -22.27
CA PHE A 373 22.01 0.51 -21.43
C PHE A 373 21.86 -0.96 -21.83
N LEU A 374 22.41 -1.88 -21.03
CA LEU A 374 22.56 -3.28 -21.41
C LEU A 374 21.41 -4.18 -20.99
N MET A 375 20.60 -3.76 -20.01
CA MET A 375 19.43 -4.55 -19.56
C MET A 375 18.37 -4.54 -20.68
N LYS A 376 17.88 -5.72 -21.06
CA LYS A 376 16.94 -5.92 -22.17
C LYS A 376 15.61 -6.47 -21.68
N ALA A 377 14.57 -6.31 -22.50
CA ALA A 377 13.29 -6.96 -22.24
C ALA A 377 13.48 -8.48 -22.04
N GLY A 378 12.89 -9.02 -20.98
CA GLY A 378 13.02 -10.39 -20.54
C GLY A 378 14.13 -10.65 -19.51
N ASP A 379 15.10 -9.75 -19.34
CA ASP A 379 16.10 -9.87 -18.28
C ASP A 379 15.47 -9.71 -16.90
N LEU A 380 16.08 -10.29 -15.88
CA LEU A 380 15.70 -10.03 -14.48
C LEU A 380 15.89 -8.53 -14.20
N TYR A 381 14.86 -7.90 -13.65
CA TYR A 381 14.91 -6.48 -13.34
C TYR A 381 15.88 -6.22 -12.19
N ASN A 382 16.85 -5.37 -12.41
CA ASN A 382 17.88 -5.00 -11.42
C ASN A 382 17.85 -3.47 -11.19
N PRO A 383 17.23 -2.97 -10.12
CA PRO A 383 17.15 -1.54 -9.85
C PRO A 383 18.52 -0.91 -9.53
N GLU A 384 19.46 -1.69 -8.98
CA GLU A 384 20.82 -1.21 -8.71
C GLU A 384 21.60 -0.97 -10.00
N TYR A 385 21.40 -1.84 -11.02
CA TYR A 385 21.97 -1.59 -12.35
C TYR A 385 21.46 -0.28 -12.94
N VAL A 386 20.13 -0.04 -12.85
CA VAL A 386 19.52 1.19 -13.37
C VAL A 386 20.10 2.43 -12.68
N THR A 387 20.11 2.43 -11.35
CA THR A 387 20.66 3.56 -10.57
C THR A 387 22.16 3.72 -10.77
N GLY A 388 22.90 2.64 -10.88
CA GLY A 388 24.33 2.62 -11.17
C GLY A 388 24.65 3.17 -12.55
N PHE A 389 23.90 2.73 -13.58
CA PHE A 389 24.01 3.26 -14.95
C PHE A 389 23.75 4.76 -15.00
N LEU A 390 22.70 5.24 -14.33
CA LEU A 390 22.35 6.65 -14.30
C LEU A 390 23.35 7.53 -13.52
N LYS A 391 23.96 7.00 -12.46
CA LYS A 391 24.93 7.72 -11.62
C LYS A 391 26.33 7.73 -12.21
N ASN A 392 26.74 6.62 -12.83
CA ASN A 392 28.12 6.42 -13.31
C ASN A 392 28.27 6.66 -14.82
N ASN A 393 27.56 7.58 -15.34
CA ASN A 393 27.31 7.91 -16.75
C ASN A 393 28.58 8.30 -17.58
N THR A 394 29.78 8.00 -17.08
CA THR A 394 31.05 8.30 -17.75
C THR A 394 31.23 7.61 -19.11
N ALA A 395 30.46 6.54 -19.40
CA ALA A 395 30.48 5.86 -20.69
C ALA A 395 29.62 6.56 -21.75
N LEU A 396 28.75 7.50 -21.36
CA LEU A 396 27.80 8.18 -22.24
C LEU A 396 28.08 9.68 -22.28
N ARG A 397 29.15 10.07 -22.93
CA ARG A 397 29.59 11.49 -23.06
C ARG A 397 28.48 12.41 -23.56
N ALA A 398 27.60 11.91 -24.42
CA ALA A 398 26.46 12.67 -24.92
C ALA A 398 25.41 12.98 -23.87
N LEU A 399 25.37 12.26 -22.77
CA LEU A 399 24.47 12.53 -21.64
C LEU A 399 25.04 13.52 -20.62
N ASP A 400 26.29 13.95 -20.77
CA ASP A 400 26.87 15.02 -19.96
C ASP A 400 26.01 16.31 -20.13
N GLY A 401 25.54 16.84 -19.01
CA GLY A 401 24.63 17.99 -18.96
C GLY A 401 23.15 17.66 -19.00
N TYR A 402 22.77 16.38 -18.98
CA TYR A 402 21.41 15.95 -18.71
C TYR A 402 21.20 15.66 -17.22
N SER A 403 20.11 16.15 -16.66
CA SER A 403 19.50 15.61 -15.46
C SER A 403 18.43 14.60 -15.85
N PHE A 404 18.04 13.73 -14.93
CA PHE A 404 17.06 12.68 -15.22
C PHE A 404 16.13 12.41 -14.02
N THR A 405 14.94 11.92 -14.34
CA THR A 405 14.06 11.21 -13.40
C THR A 405 13.77 9.84 -13.98
N TYR A 406 13.48 8.85 -13.13
CA TYR A 406 13.00 7.56 -13.61
C TYR A 406 11.87 7.05 -12.72
N LYS A 407 10.97 6.27 -13.33
CA LYS A 407 9.95 5.49 -12.64
C LYS A 407 9.99 4.06 -13.18
N ALA A 408 9.87 3.10 -12.28
CA ALA A 408 9.66 1.70 -12.58
C ALA A 408 8.22 1.35 -12.23
N TYR A 409 7.45 0.91 -13.21
CA TYR A 409 6.07 0.48 -13.03
C TYR A 409 6.04 -1.04 -13.02
N ALA A 410 5.89 -1.61 -11.82
CA ALA A 410 5.78 -3.05 -11.65
C ALA A 410 4.33 -3.50 -11.87
N ASP A 411 4.14 -4.55 -12.67
CA ASP A 411 2.85 -5.25 -12.81
C ASP A 411 2.91 -6.55 -11.99
N PRO A 412 2.20 -6.65 -10.86
CA PRO A 412 2.21 -7.83 -10.02
C PRO A 412 1.51 -9.04 -10.63
N ASN A 413 0.68 -8.85 -11.67
CA ASN A 413 -0.01 -9.96 -12.33
C ASN A 413 0.87 -10.67 -13.35
N THR A 414 1.73 -9.91 -14.03
CA THR A 414 2.65 -10.44 -15.04
C THR A 414 4.07 -10.57 -14.53
N HIS A 415 4.37 -10.06 -13.34
CA HIS A 415 5.71 -9.94 -12.74
C HIS A 415 6.69 -9.28 -13.71
N THR A 416 6.26 -8.17 -14.31
CA THR A 416 7.07 -7.38 -15.24
C THR A 416 7.21 -5.94 -14.80
N VAL A 417 8.25 -5.26 -15.30
CA VAL A 417 8.54 -3.86 -14.98
C VAL A 417 8.67 -3.05 -16.28
N ASP A 418 7.91 -1.97 -16.36
CA ASP A 418 8.08 -0.91 -17.36
C ASP A 418 8.94 0.21 -16.78
N LEU A 419 10.11 0.41 -17.37
CA LEU A 419 11.04 1.45 -16.93
C LEU A 419 10.90 2.69 -17.79
N VAL A 420 10.51 3.82 -17.18
CA VAL A 420 10.38 5.12 -17.85
C VAL A 420 11.46 6.06 -17.32
N LEU A 421 12.39 6.44 -18.20
CA LEU A 421 13.45 7.40 -17.95
C LEU A 421 13.12 8.70 -18.67
N THR A 422 13.15 9.82 -17.96
CA THR A 422 12.91 11.15 -18.55
C THR A 422 14.12 12.03 -18.30
N PHE A 423 14.72 12.52 -19.39
CA PHE A 423 15.92 13.34 -19.36
C PHE A 423 15.59 14.80 -19.58
N PHE A 424 16.36 15.69 -18.96
CA PHE A 424 16.18 17.14 -19.05
C PHE A 424 17.52 17.81 -19.35
N ARG A 425 17.59 18.67 -20.38
CA ARG A 425 18.71 19.57 -20.62
C ARG A 425 18.51 20.86 -19.82
N GLY A 426 19.45 21.21 -18.98
CA GLY A 426 19.41 22.49 -18.27
C GLY A 426 20.19 22.46 -16.96
N ALA A 427 20.75 23.59 -16.56
CA ALA A 427 21.53 23.75 -15.36
C ALA A 427 20.70 23.43 -14.10
N GLY A 428 21.13 22.42 -13.38
CA GLY A 428 20.99 22.38 -11.91
C GLY A 428 19.58 22.24 -11.36
N LEU A 429 18.91 21.11 -11.58
CA LEU A 429 17.98 20.60 -10.57
C LEU A 429 18.71 19.51 -9.80
N ALA A 430 19.00 19.78 -8.53
CA ALA A 430 19.56 18.80 -7.62
C ALA A 430 18.68 17.54 -7.61
N SER A 431 19.31 16.37 -7.74
CA SER A 431 18.63 15.09 -7.55
C SER A 431 17.76 15.13 -6.31
N PRO A 432 16.51 14.64 -6.34
CA PRO A 432 15.75 14.40 -5.13
C PRO A 432 16.55 13.39 -4.29
N ARG A 433 16.85 13.77 -3.07
CA ARG A 433 17.50 12.95 -2.03
C ARG A 433 16.49 11.97 -1.44
#